data_eb91755ad73d05565cb37e4d6b18e37a
#
_entry.id   eb91755ad73d05565cb37e4d6b18e37a
#
_cell.length_a   1.000
_cell.length_b   1.000
_cell.length_c   1.000
_cell.angle_alpha   90.00
_cell.angle_beta   90.00
_cell.angle_gamma   90.00
#
_symmetry.space_group_name_H-M   'P 1'
#
loop_
_entity.id
_entity.type
_entity.pdbx_description
1 polymer ?
#
loop_
_entity_poly.entity_id
_entity_poly.type
_entity_poly.pdbx_seq_one_letter_code
_entity_poly.pdbx_strand_id
1 'polypeptide(L)'
;GYGWLIRYMHSTGASFFFICVYMHMFRGLMYGSFRKPRELVWLFGALIFLALMAEAFMGYLLPWGQTSYWGANVIISLFSAIPIVGDAIVTFIQGDFYISDATLNRFFSLHVILIPLVLVMLVAAHIIALHEVGSLNPDGIEIKEHLDERGVPLDGIPFHPYLTIKDLVGFGFFFMIFAGIIFYMPEFGGYFLELANFEPANAQVTPEHIAPVWYFGAFYSILRAMTWDWFGVPAKLWGVIAMFAAVGMIFILPWLDRSPVKSIRYKGWISRVALALFIIAFLTLTKLGTMPPTNIVTRLAQCCTGIYFAFFLLMPIYSKLDKTKPVPTRVTK
;
A
#
# COMPACT_ATOMS: atom_id res chain seq x y z
N GLY A 1 -10.50 32.78 -4.73
CA GLY A 1 -10.75 31.88 -5.84
C GLY A 1 -11.02 30.44 -5.39
N TYR A 2 -10.90 29.52 -6.29
CA TYR A 2 -11.24 28.10 -6.06
C TYR A 2 -10.08 27.25 -5.51
N GLY A 3 -9.05 27.84 -4.90
CA GLY A 3 -7.89 27.10 -4.35
C GLY A 3 -8.24 26.06 -3.29
N TRP A 4 -9.31 26.32 -2.50
CA TRP A 4 -9.83 25.35 -1.54
C TRP A 4 -10.32 24.06 -2.22
N LEU A 5 -10.98 24.17 -3.37
CA LEU A 5 -11.47 23.02 -4.13
C LEU A 5 -10.30 22.16 -4.63
N ILE A 6 -9.28 22.80 -5.21
CA ILE A 6 -8.08 22.10 -5.69
C ILE A 6 -7.38 21.37 -4.52
N ARG A 7 -7.26 22.02 -3.36
CA ARG A 7 -6.67 21.42 -2.17
C ARG A 7 -7.48 20.20 -1.71
N TYR A 8 -8.80 20.31 -1.62
CA TYR A 8 -9.65 19.20 -1.19
C TYR A 8 -9.67 18.06 -2.21
N MET A 9 -9.68 18.35 -3.49
CA MET A 9 -9.52 17.35 -4.54
C MET A 9 -8.19 16.61 -4.42
N HIS A 10 -7.11 17.33 -4.10
CA HIS A 10 -5.78 16.73 -3.98
C HIS A 10 -5.64 15.85 -2.73
N SER A 11 -6.01 16.34 -1.55
CA SER A 11 -5.92 15.57 -0.29
C SER A 11 -6.87 14.36 -0.28
N THR A 12 -8.11 14.55 -0.70
CA THR A 12 -9.07 13.45 -0.87
C THR A 12 -8.58 12.47 -1.94
N GLY A 13 -8.05 12.99 -3.06
CA GLY A 13 -7.48 12.20 -4.14
C GLY A 13 -6.35 11.29 -3.67
N ALA A 14 -5.43 11.78 -2.85
CA ALA A 14 -4.36 10.97 -2.27
C ALA A 14 -4.91 9.81 -1.45
N SER A 15 -5.89 10.05 -0.57
CA SER A 15 -6.56 8.99 0.20
C SER A 15 -7.27 7.98 -0.70
N PHE A 16 -8.00 8.44 -1.72
CA PHE A 16 -8.68 7.55 -2.68
C PHE A 16 -7.69 6.73 -3.51
N PHE A 17 -6.55 7.29 -3.85
CA PHE A 17 -5.48 6.55 -4.53
C PHE A 17 -5.06 5.33 -3.71
N PHE A 18 -4.77 5.52 -2.42
CA PHE A 18 -4.40 4.41 -1.54
C PHE A 18 -5.54 3.43 -1.30
N ILE A 19 -6.79 3.89 -1.15
CA ILE A 19 -7.95 3.00 -1.05
C ILE A 19 -8.03 2.10 -2.28
N CYS A 20 -7.97 2.68 -3.49
CA CYS A 20 -8.05 1.92 -4.73
C CYS A 20 -6.87 0.96 -4.90
N VAL A 21 -5.64 1.39 -4.58
CA VAL A 21 -4.45 0.54 -4.68
C VAL A 21 -4.50 -0.62 -3.69
N TYR A 22 -4.88 -0.39 -2.43
CA TYR A 22 -5.05 -1.46 -1.45
C TYR A 22 -6.14 -2.46 -1.88
N MET A 23 -7.28 -1.99 -2.37
CA MET A 23 -8.34 -2.86 -2.89
C MET A 23 -7.86 -3.64 -4.12
N HIS A 24 -7.09 -3.01 -5.01
CA HIS A 24 -6.52 -3.64 -6.20
C HIS A 24 -5.50 -4.74 -5.82
N MET A 25 -4.59 -4.47 -4.90
CA MET A 25 -3.64 -5.45 -4.37
C MET A 25 -4.36 -6.61 -3.67
N PHE A 26 -5.38 -6.28 -2.89
CA PHE A 26 -6.21 -7.26 -2.19
C PHE A 26 -6.96 -8.19 -3.16
N ARG A 27 -7.54 -7.63 -4.23
CA ARG A 27 -8.12 -8.44 -5.30
C ARG A 27 -7.08 -9.38 -5.91
N GLY A 28 -5.84 -8.90 -6.13
CA GLY A 28 -4.73 -9.73 -6.58
C GLY A 28 -4.42 -10.89 -5.63
N LEU A 29 -4.45 -10.66 -4.32
CA LEU A 29 -4.30 -11.71 -3.29
C LEU A 29 -5.42 -12.74 -3.36
N MET A 30 -6.68 -12.31 -3.49
CA MET A 30 -7.83 -13.21 -3.51
C MET A 30 -7.81 -14.16 -4.70
N TYR A 31 -7.46 -13.66 -5.88
CA TYR A 31 -7.52 -14.45 -7.10
C TYR A 31 -6.18 -15.07 -7.50
N GLY A 32 -5.10 -14.80 -6.76
CA GLY A 32 -3.77 -15.30 -7.08
C GLY A 32 -3.16 -14.65 -8.32
N SER A 33 -3.53 -13.39 -8.61
CA SER A 33 -3.05 -12.65 -9.77
C SER A 33 -1.57 -12.25 -9.68
N PHE A 34 -0.91 -12.59 -8.59
CA PHE A 34 0.53 -12.42 -8.38
C PHE A 34 1.37 -13.66 -8.79
N ARG A 35 0.70 -14.79 -9.09
CA ARG A 35 1.35 -16.07 -9.41
C ARG A 35 1.66 -16.18 -10.90
N LYS A 36 2.53 -17.15 -11.23
CA LYS A 36 2.89 -17.47 -12.61
C LYS A 36 1.67 -17.55 -13.52
N PRO A 37 1.69 -16.89 -14.70
CA PRO A 37 2.82 -16.15 -15.34
C PRO A 37 2.82 -14.64 -15.03
N ARG A 38 2.21 -14.15 -13.96
CA ARG A 38 1.97 -12.73 -13.66
C ARG A 38 2.92 -12.14 -12.62
N GLU A 39 4.05 -12.81 -12.34
CA GLU A 39 5.03 -12.32 -11.36
C GLU A 39 5.54 -10.93 -11.72
N LEU A 40 5.85 -10.70 -13.00
CA LEU A 40 6.35 -9.40 -13.47
C LEU A 40 5.29 -8.29 -13.34
N VAL A 41 4.02 -8.61 -13.61
CA VAL A 41 2.90 -7.69 -13.39
C VAL A 41 2.85 -7.29 -11.91
N TRP A 42 2.95 -8.27 -11.01
CA TRP A 42 2.94 -8.02 -9.57
C TRP A 42 4.13 -7.18 -9.11
N LEU A 43 5.33 -7.47 -9.59
CA LEU A 43 6.55 -6.73 -9.25
C LEU A 43 6.48 -5.25 -9.68
N PHE A 44 6.02 -4.97 -10.90
CA PHE A 44 5.78 -3.59 -11.32
C PHE A 44 4.71 -2.92 -10.45
N GLY A 45 3.65 -3.64 -10.08
CA GLY A 45 2.64 -3.14 -9.13
C GLY A 45 3.23 -2.82 -7.75
N ALA A 46 4.12 -3.67 -7.23
CA ALA A 46 4.81 -3.43 -5.97
C ALA A 46 5.76 -2.22 -6.04
N LEU A 47 6.44 -2.02 -7.18
CA LEU A 47 7.26 -0.83 -7.42
C LEU A 47 6.41 0.44 -7.53
N ILE A 48 5.24 0.38 -8.18
CA ILE A 48 4.28 1.49 -8.20
C ILE A 48 3.83 1.83 -6.78
N PHE A 49 3.51 0.82 -5.96
CA PHE A 49 3.11 1.03 -4.57
C PHE A 49 4.22 1.71 -3.76
N LEU A 50 5.47 1.27 -3.90
CA LEU A 50 6.62 1.89 -3.24
C LEU A 50 6.85 3.34 -3.71
N ALA A 51 6.78 3.60 -5.01
CA ALA A 51 6.90 4.95 -5.57
C ALA A 51 5.74 5.85 -5.10
N LEU A 52 4.51 5.30 -5.01
CA LEU A 52 3.35 6.03 -4.49
C LEU A 52 3.50 6.38 -3.01
N MET A 53 4.10 5.49 -2.19
CA MET A 53 4.43 5.81 -0.79
C MET A 53 5.42 6.97 -0.71
N ALA A 54 6.46 6.97 -1.53
CA ALA A 54 7.43 8.06 -1.59
C ALA A 54 6.78 9.36 -2.07
N GLU A 55 5.95 9.30 -3.11
CA GLU A 55 5.18 10.42 -3.64
C GLU A 55 4.31 11.07 -2.57
N ALA A 56 3.53 10.27 -1.86
CA ALA A 56 2.66 10.77 -0.81
C ALA A 56 3.44 11.34 0.39
N PHE A 57 4.54 10.72 0.78
CA PHE A 57 5.40 11.22 1.85
C PHE A 57 6.01 12.58 1.53
N MET A 58 6.55 12.73 0.33
CA MET A 58 7.15 13.99 -0.09
C MET A 58 6.10 15.10 -0.27
N GLY A 59 4.93 14.76 -0.82
CA GLY A 59 3.83 15.70 -0.98
C GLY A 59 3.23 16.17 0.35
N TYR A 60 3.23 15.30 1.36
CA TYR A 60 2.67 15.63 2.67
C TYR A 60 3.47 16.73 3.41
N LEU A 61 4.78 16.85 3.18
CA LEU A 61 5.59 17.94 3.75
C LEU A 61 5.23 19.32 3.16
N LEU A 62 4.80 19.37 1.90
CA LEU A 62 4.68 20.62 1.14
C LEU A 62 3.70 21.66 1.72
N PRO A 63 2.58 21.30 2.38
CA PRO A 63 1.73 22.26 3.07
C PRO A 63 2.41 23.06 4.17
N TRP A 64 3.54 22.57 4.68
CA TRP A 64 4.33 23.18 5.74
C TRP A 64 3.51 23.46 7.01
N GLY A 65 2.61 22.54 7.31
CA GLY A 65 1.81 22.54 8.54
C GLY A 65 2.49 21.79 9.67
N GLN A 66 1.94 21.91 10.86
CA GLN A 66 2.53 21.36 12.09
C GLN A 66 2.67 19.83 12.04
N THR A 67 1.63 19.12 11.60
CA THR A 67 1.68 17.64 11.49
C THR A 67 2.55 17.19 10.32
N SER A 68 2.54 17.89 9.20
CA SER A 68 3.37 17.53 8.03
C SER A 68 4.87 17.69 8.32
N TYR A 69 5.27 18.78 8.98
CA TYR A 69 6.64 19.02 9.38
C TYR A 69 7.16 17.96 10.37
N TRP A 70 6.42 17.72 11.45
CA TRP A 70 6.82 16.77 12.48
C TRP A 70 6.68 15.32 12.02
N GLY A 71 5.70 15.01 11.16
CA GLY A 71 5.59 13.71 10.52
C GLY A 71 6.78 13.40 9.62
N ALA A 72 7.23 14.36 8.82
CA ALA A 72 8.44 14.22 8.01
C ALA A 72 9.70 14.06 8.90
N ASN A 73 9.81 14.84 9.98
CA ASN A 73 10.93 14.73 10.92
C ASN A 73 11.02 13.32 11.53
N VAL A 74 9.89 12.76 11.98
CA VAL A 74 9.85 11.39 12.51
C VAL A 74 10.31 10.38 11.47
N ILE A 75 9.77 10.43 10.25
CA ILE A 75 10.07 9.44 9.20
C ILE A 75 11.55 9.55 8.76
N ILE A 76 12.05 10.74 8.52
CA ILE A 76 13.46 10.93 8.13
C ILE A 76 14.40 10.50 9.27
N SER A 77 14.07 10.81 10.53
CA SER A 77 14.88 10.42 11.69
C SER A 77 14.98 8.90 11.90
N LEU A 78 14.10 8.10 11.28
CA LEU A 78 14.21 6.64 11.36
C LEU A 78 15.49 6.12 10.69
N PHE A 79 15.96 6.78 9.65
CA PHE A 79 17.20 6.39 8.97
C PHE A 79 18.44 6.52 9.86
N SER A 80 18.42 7.39 10.90
CA SER A 80 19.54 7.48 11.85
C SER A 80 19.74 6.18 12.66
N ALA A 81 18.76 5.26 12.67
CA ALA A 81 18.94 3.95 13.30
C ALA A 81 19.90 3.03 12.52
N ILE A 82 20.19 3.33 11.26
CA ILE A 82 21.09 2.52 10.42
C ILE A 82 22.53 2.76 10.89
N PRO A 83 23.25 1.71 11.32
CA PRO A 83 24.61 1.87 11.84
C PRO A 83 25.54 2.49 10.78
N ILE A 84 26.49 3.30 11.23
CA ILE A 84 27.60 3.91 10.46
C ILE A 84 27.12 5.02 9.50
N VAL A 85 26.08 4.79 8.70
CA VAL A 85 25.69 5.71 7.62
C VAL A 85 24.38 6.46 7.89
N GLY A 86 23.67 6.12 8.98
CA GLY A 86 22.33 6.63 9.24
C GLY A 86 22.23 8.14 9.30
N ASP A 87 23.10 8.80 10.06
CA ASP A 87 23.11 10.27 10.20
C ASP A 87 23.48 10.96 8.88
N ALA A 88 24.39 10.37 8.09
CA ALA A 88 24.72 10.87 6.77
C ALA A 88 23.52 10.78 5.81
N ILE A 89 22.73 9.70 5.88
CA ILE A 89 21.50 9.54 5.10
C ILE A 89 20.46 10.59 5.51
N VAL A 90 20.27 10.81 6.81
CA VAL A 90 19.35 11.84 7.31
C VAL A 90 19.74 13.22 6.78
N THR A 91 21.00 13.62 6.95
CA THR A 91 21.52 14.90 6.45
C THR A 91 21.38 15.01 4.93
N PHE A 92 21.64 13.92 4.18
CA PHE A 92 21.46 13.89 2.74
C PHE A 92 20.00 14.08 2.33
N ILE A 93 19.04 13.42 2.99
CA ILE A 93 17.60 13.54 2.68
C ILE A 93 17.12 14.95 3.01
N GLN A 94 17.47 15.48 4.18
CA GLN A 94 17.10 16.83 4.60
C GLN A 94 17.75 17.91 3.75
N GLY A 95 18.97 17.66 3.31
CA GLY A 95 19.81 18.67 2.62
C GLY A 95 20.38 19.72 3.54
N ASP A 96 20.20 19.54 4.84
CA ASP A 96 20.64 20.38 5.93
C ASP A 96 20.72 19.51 7.21
N PHE A 97 21.10 20.09 8.34
CA PHE A 97 21.11 19.41 9.65
C PHE A 97 19.71 19.27 10.27
N TYR A 98 18.73 19.95 9.72
CA TYR A 98 17.32 19.91 10.14
C TYR A 98 16.41 20.10 8.92
N ILE A 99 15.10 19.86 9.09
CA ILE A 99 14.13 20.10 8.01
C ILE A 99 14.00 21.60 7.77
N SER A 100 14.42 22.04 6.60
CA SER A 100 14.54 23.44 6.20
C SER A 100 13.99 23.66 4.78
N ASP A 101 14.19 24.87 4.26
CA ASP A 101 13.88 25.20 2.86
C ASP A 101 14.60 24.28 1.86
N ALA A 102 15.78 23.79 2.20
CA ALA A 102 16.50 22.82 1.37
C ALA A 102 15.71 21.51 1.25
N THR A 103 15.14 21.00 2.35
CA THR A 103 14.28 19.82 2.35
C THR A 103 13.03 20.07 1.53
N LEU A 104 12.37 21.21 1.76
CA LEU A 104 11.13 21.58 1.09
C LEU A 104 11.32 21.66 -0.44
N ASN A 105 12.38 22.31 -0.91
CA ASN A 105 12.68 22.44 -2.33
C ASN A 105 12.98 21.08 -2.98
N ARG A 106 13.73 20.21 -2.30
CA ARG A 106 14.02 18.86 -2.80
C ARG A 106 12.74 18.03 -2.91
N PHE A 107 11.92 18.04 -1.87
CA PHE A 107 10.67 17.28 -1.84
C PHE A 107 9.68 17.82 -2.87
N PHE A 108 9.61 19.13 -3.07
CA PHE A 108 8.81 19.72 -4.12
C PHE A 108 9.23 19.24 -5.51
N SER A 109 10.52 19.28 -5.81
CA SER A 109 11.03 18.85 -7.12
C SER A 109 10.80 17.36 -7.37
N LEU A 110 10.96 16.53 -6.34
CA LEU A 110 10.72 15.10 -6.41
C LEU A 110 9.22 14.79 -6.59
N HIS A 111 8.35 15.42 -5.79
CA HIS A 111 6.91 15.21 -5.83
C HIS A 111 6.24 15.74 -7.09
N VAL A 112 6.68 16.89 -7.62
CA VAL A 112 6.01 17.52 -8.79
C VAL A 112 6.55 16.99 -10.11
N ILE A 113 7.80 16.51 -10.16
CA ILE A 113 8.45 16.16 -11.42
C ILE A 113 8.92 14.71 -11.44
N LEU A 114 9.88 14.34 -10.58
CA LEU A 114 10.61 13.09 -10.75
C LEU A 114 9.74 11.87 -10.46
N ILE A 115 9.08 11.82 -9.31
CA ILE A 115 8.30 10.64 -8.92
C ILE A 115 7.04 10.48 -9.78
N PRO A 116 6.30 11.54 -10.16
CA PRO A 116 5.22 11.40 -11.14
C PRO A 116 5.68 10.81 -12.49
N LEU A 117 6.84 11.22 -13.00
CA LEU A 117 7.39 10.63 -14.22
C LEU A 117 7.75 9.15 -14.04
N VAL A 118 8.37 8.79 -12.90
CA VAL A 118 8.66 7.39 -12.56
C VAL A 118 7.36 6.58 -12.45
N LEU A 119 6.33 7.12 -11.81
CA LEU A 119 5.02 6.47 -11.71
C LEU A 119 4.40 6.21 -13.08
N VAL A 120 4.41 7.19 -13.99
CA VAL A 120 3.90 7.02 -15.35
C VAL A 120 4.66 5.91 -16.09
N MET A 121 5.99 5.89 -16.00
CA MET A 121 6.81 4.82 -16.61
C MET A 121 6.51 3.45 -16.02
N LEU A 122 6.40 3.35 -14.69
CA LEU A 122 6.08 2.09 -14.02
C LEU A 122 4.67 1.60 -14.35
N VAL A 123 3.68 2.50 -14.44
CA VAL A 123 2.31 2.15 -14.87
C VAL A 123 2.32 1.65 -16.30
N ALA A 124 3.03 2.30 -17.21
CA ALA A 124 3.18 1.83 -18.59
C ALA A 124 3.77 0.40 -18.63
N ALA A 125 4.87 0.16 -17.89
CA ALA A 125 5.48 -1.16 -17.80
C ALA A 125 4.52 -2.22 -17.19
N HIS A 126 3.75 -1.85 -16.16
CA HIS A 126 2.76 -2.71 -15.54
C HIS A 126 1.65 -3.13 -16.52
N ILE A 127 1.16 -2.17 -17.31
CA ILE A 127 0.11 -2.45 -18.30
C ILE A 127 0.66 -3.27 -19.48
N ILE A 128 1.88 -2.99 -19.95
CA ILE A 128 2.54 -3.80 -20.99
C ILE A 128 2.69 -5.24 -20.50
N ALA A 129 3.23 -5.45 -19.29
CA ALA A 129 3.35 -6.78 -18.71
C ALA A 129 2.00 -7.50 -18.56
N LEU A 130 0.94 -6.76 -18.21
CA LEU A 130 -0.42 -7.31 -18.13
C LEU A 130 -0.94 -7.74 -19.52
N HIS A 131 -0.69 -6.96 -20.56
CA HIS A 131 -1.12 -7.28 -21.93
C HIS A 131 -0.45 -8.55 -22.46
N GLU A 132 0.80 -8.78 -22.12
CA GLU A 132 1.53 -9.99 -22.51
C GLU A 132 0.87 -11.25 -21.94
N VAL A 133 0.53 -11.26 -20.65
CA VAL A 133 0.01 -12.44 -19.96
C VAL A 133 -1.51 -12.50 -19.90
N GLY A 134 -2.19 -11.36 -20.06
CA GLY A 134 -3.65 -11.22 -19.95
C GLY A 134 -4.17 -11.16 -18.52
N SER A 135 -5.42 -10.66 -18.39
CA SER A 135 -6.13 -10.58 -17.12
C SER A 135 -6.52 -11.97 -16.60
N LEU A 136 -6.50 -12.12 -15.26
CA LEU A 136 -6.99 -13.32 -14.59
C LEU A 136 -8.48 -13.15 -14.24
N ASN A 137 -9.23 -14.25 -14.26
CA ASN A 137 -10.63 -14.31 -13.83
C ASN A 137 -10.76 -14.85 -12.39
N PRO A 138 -11.95 -14.75 -11.77
CA PRO A 138 -12.18 -15.24 -10.42
C PRO A 138 -11.93 -16.75 -10.21
N ASP A 139 -11.96 -17.55 -11.27
CA ASP A 139 -11.71 -18.99 -11.19
C ASP A 139 -10.22 -19.33 -11.28
N GLY A 140 -9.39 -18.38 -11.71
CA GLY A 140 -7.95 -18.57 -11.86
C GLY A 140 -7.55 -19.35 -13.12
N ILE A 141 -8.44 -19.39 -14.13
CA ILE A 141 -8.25 -20.12 -15.39
C ILE A 141 -7.50 -19.24 -16.38
N GLU A 142 -6.51 -19.81 -17.08
CA GLU A 142 -5.79 -19.14 -18.14
C GLU A 142 -6.57 -19.24 -19.46
N ILE A 143 -7.36 -18.19 -19.76
CA ILE A 143 -8.24 -18.19 -20.95
C ILE A 143 -7.48 -18.26 -22.27
N LYS A 144 -6.19 -17.85 -22.30
CA LYS A 144 -5.33 -17.96 -23.49
C LYS A 144 -4.90 -19.38 -23.82
N GLU A 145 -5.12 -20.36 -22.92
CA GLU A 145 -4.85 -21.77 -23.16
C GLU A 145 -6.00 -22.47 -23.94
N HIS A 146 -7.17 -21.81 -24.03
CA HIS A 146 -8.37 -22.35 -24.70
C HIS A 146 -8.82 -21.36 -25.77
N LEU A 147 -8.29 -21.52 -26.98
CA LEU A 147 -8.57 -20.66 -28.14
C LEU A 147 -9.50 -21.37 -29.15
N ASP A 148 -10.23 -20.57 -29.89
CA ASP A 148 -10.95 -21.04 -31.08
C ASP A 148 -9.99 -21.14 -32.30
N GLU A 149 -10.53 -21.57 -33.47
CA GLU A 149 -9.77 -21.69 -34.72
C GLU A 149 -9.15 -20.34 -35.20
N ARG A 150 -9.66 -19.24 -34.71
CA ARG A 150 -9.16 -17.86 -35.02
C ARG A 150 -8.19 -17.34 -34.01
N GLY A 151 -7.84 -18.11 -32.98
CA GLY A 151 -6.95 -17.69 -31.89
C GLY A 151 -7.63 -16.79 -30.86
N VAL A 152 -8.98 -16.74 -30.83
CA VAL A 152 -9.74 -15.96 -29.85
C VAL A 152 -10.03 -16.85 -28.62
N PRO A 153 -9.83 -16.35 -27.38
CA PRO A 153 -10.15 -17.12 -26.17
C PRO A 153 -11.63 -17.51 -26.11
N LEU A 154 -11.90 -18.80 -25.96
CA LEU A 154 -13.27 -19.37 -25.89
C LEU A 154 -14.05 -18.82 -24.67
N ASP A 155 -13.35 -18.45 -23.58
CA ASP A 155 -13.93 -17.89 -22.36
C ASP A 155 -13.82 -16.35 -22.33
N GLY A 156 -13.37 -15.74 -23.41
CA GLY A 156 -13.29 -14.31 -23.57
C GLY A 156 -14.65 -13.67 -23.86
N ILE A 157 -14.83 -12.44 -23.44
CA ILE A 157 -15.95 -11.58 -23.85
C ILE A 157 -15.38 -10.33 -24.51
N PRO A 158 -16.05 -9.73 -25.51
CA PRO A 158 -15.62 -8.47 -26.09
C PRO A 158 -15.48 -7.39 -25.02
N PHE A 159 -14.40 -6.61 -25.08
CA PHE A 159 -14.20 -5.51 -24.15
C PHE A 159 -15.33 -4.48 -24.30
N HIS A 160 -15.59 -4.05 -25.51
CA HIS A 160 -16.69 -3.15 -25.82
C HIS A 160 -17.89 -3.95 -26.36
N PRO A 161 -19.13 -3.67 -25.91
CA PRO A 161 -19.53 -2.67 -24.92
C PRO A 161 -19.50 -3.16 -23.47
N TYR A 162 -19.29 -4.44 -23.20
CA TYR A 162 -19.54 -5.05 -21.87
C TYR A 162 -18.69 -4.47 -20.75
N LEU A 163 -17.36 -4.52 -20.89
CA LEU A 163 -16.46 -3.98 -19.86
C LEU A 163 -16.47 -2.45 -19.86
N THR A 164 -16.57 -1.82 -21.04
CA THR A 164 -16.70 -0.37 -21.16
C THR A 164 -17.87 0.17 -20.33
N ILE A 165 -19.05 -0.45 -20.42
CA ILE A 165 -20.22 -0.01 -19.65
C ILE A 165 -20.01 -0.24 -18.16
N LYS A 166 -19.47 -1.39 -17.76
CA LYS A 166 -19.17 -1.68 -16.34
C LYS A 166 -18.17 -0.69 -15.77
N ASP A 167 -17.14 -0.35 -16.50
CA ASP A 167 -16.14 0.63 -16.07
C ASP A 167 -16.76 2.02 -15.92
N LEU A 168 -17.61 2.46 -16.87
CA LEU A 168 -18.34 3.74 -16.76
C LEU A 168 -19.26 3.79 -15.53
N VAL A 169 -19.93 2.71 -15.21
CA VAL A 169 -20.73 2.61 -13.97
C VAL A 169 -19.82 2.71 -12.75
N GLY A 170 -18.68 2.01 -12.75
CA GLY A 170 -17.69 2.09 -11.68
C GLY A 170 -17.14 3.51 -11.49
N PHE A 171 -16.80 4.21 -12.58
CA PHE A 171 -16.40 5.62 -12.55
C PHE A 171 -17.51 6.52 -12.02
N GLY A 172 -18.75 6.30 -12.41
CA GLY A 172 -19.90 7.06 -11.89
C GLY A 172 -20.01 6.95 -10.38
N PHE A 173 -19.95 5.75 -9.81
CA PHE A 173 -19.95 5.54 -8.37
C PHE A 173 -18.74 6.17 -7.69
N PHE A 174 -17.54 5.99 -8.24
CA PHE A 174 -16.32 6.59 -7.71
C PHE A 174 -16.43 8.11 -7.62
N PHE A 175 -16.80 8.78 -8.72
CA PHE A 175 -16.90 10.24 -8.73
C PHE A 175 -18.04 10.78 -7.87
N MET A 176 -19.13 10.03 -7.72
CA MET A 176 -20.23 10.41 -6.83
C MET A 176 -19.76 10.41 -5.36
N ILE A 177 -19.06 9.37 -4.92
CA ILE A 177 -18.51 9.29 -3.55
C ILE A 177 -17.42 10.34 -3.36
N PHE A 178 -16.51 10.48 -4.32
CA PHE A 178 -15.43 11.44 -4.28
C PHE A 178 -15.94 12.88 -4.17
N ALA A 179 -16.90 13.27 -5.01
CA ALA A 179 -17.55 14.58 -4.95
C ALA A 179 -18.31 14.77 -3.62
N GLY A 180 -19.00 13.73 -3.16
CA GLY A 180 -19.70 13.77 -1.87
C GLY A 180 -18.75 14.10 -0.71
N ILE A 181 -17.57 13.51 -0.68
CA ILE A 181 -16.57 13.82 0.34
C ILE A 181 -16.03 15.24 0.19
N ILE A 182 -15.61 15.65 -1.02
CA ILE A 182 -15.04 16.97 -1.26
C ILE A 182 -15.99 18.10 -0.86
N PHE A 183 -17.29 17.96 -1.18
CA PHE A 183 -18.25 19.04 -0.98
C PHE A 183 -18.94 19.01 0.39
N TYR A 184 -19.01 17.85 1.06
CA TYR A 184 -19.79 17.72 2.30
C TYR A 184 -18.98 17.32 3.52
N MET A 185 -17.82 16.63 3.35
CA MET A 185 -16.98 16.20 4.46
C MET A 185 -15.49 16.09 4.10
N PRO A 186 -14.85 17.18 3.64
CA PRO A 186 -13.48 17.15 3.07
C PRO A 186 -12.42 16.68 4.06
N GLU A 187 -12.64 16.83 5.34
CA GLU A 187 -11.70 16.38 6.40
C GLU A 187 -11.86 14.91 6.69
N PHE A 188 -13.05 14.34 6.44
CA PHE A 188 -13.41 12.95 6.75
C PHE A 188 -13.01 12.54 8.17
N GLY A 189 -13.39 13.35 9.16
CA GLY A 189 -13.05 13.12 10.57
C GLY A 189 -11.56 13.23 10.87
N GLY A 190 -10.80 14.00 10.11
CA GLY A 190 -9.35 14.16 10.26
C GLY A 190 -8.51 13.10 9.55
N TYR A 191 -9.13 12.13 8.86
CA TYR A 191 -8.37 11.10 8.14
C TYR A 191 -7.86 11.55 6.78
N PHE A 192 -8.59 12.41 6.07
CA PHE A 192 -8.21 12.87 4.75
C PHE A 192 -7.55 14.24 4.79
N LEU A 193 -7.88 15.05 5.78
CA LEU A 193 -7.27 16.34 6.02
C LEU A 193 -7.24 16.61 7.53
N GLU A 194 -6.03 16.63 8.09
CA GLU A 194 -5.82 16.82 9.52
C GLU A 194 -5.92 18.29 9.90
N LEU A 195 -6.73 18.60 10.92
CA LEU A 195 -6.96 19.98 11.38
C LEU A 195 -5.67 20.64 11.87
N ALA A 196 -4.82 19.90 12.59
CA ALA A 196 -3.54 20.43 13.09
C ALA A 196 -2.57 20.82 11.95
N ASN A 197 -2.82 20.37 10.72
CA ASN A 197 -2.00 20.77 9.58
C ASN A 197 -2.41 22.12 8.95
N PHE A 198 -3.44 22.76 9.48
CA PHE A 198 -3.75 24.17 9.18
C PHE A 198 -2.91 25.16 10.03
N GLU A 199 -2.31 24.67 11.11
CA GLU A 199 -1.37 25.45 11.89
C GLU A 199 -0.01 25.46 11.17
N PRO A 200 0.62 26.65 11.02
CA PRO A 200 1.97 26.73 10.44
C PRO A 200 2.98 25.90 11.23
N ALA A 201 3.93 25.29 10.54
CA ALA A 201 4.99 24.50 11.16
C ALA A 201 5.80 25.34 12.16
N ASN A 202 5.93 24.82 13.37
CA ASN A 202 6.78 25.38 14.41
C ASN A 202 7.80 24.32 14.86
N ALA A 203 9.04 24.49 14.47
CA ALA A 203 10.13 23.58 14.80
C ALA A 203 10.48 23.54 16.32
N GLN A 204 10.03 24.53 17.10
CA GLN A 204 10.30 24.63 18.54
C GLN A 204 9.20 23.99 19.41
N VAL A 205 8.05 23.66 18.82
CA VAL A 205 6.90 23.10 19.55
C VAL A 205 6.54 21.75 18.98
N THR A 206 6.97 20.69 19.65
CA THR A 206 6.62 19.31 19.26
C THR A 206 5.15 19.02 19.59
N PRO A 207 4.33 18.55 18.66
CA PRO A 207 2.96 18.11 18.94
C PRO A 207 2.92 16.97 19.97
N GLU A 208 1.87 16.91 20.79
CA GLU A 208 1.68 15.85 21.78
C GLU A 208 1.57 14.47 21.11
N HIS A 209 1.01 14.43 19.90
CA HIS A 209 0.85 13.20 19.12
C HIS A 209 1.25 13.43 17.68
N ILE A 210 2.26 12.67 17.21
CA ILE A 210 2.69 12.65 15.82
C ILE A 210 2.36 11.28 15.25
N ALA A 211 1.47 11.25 14.27
CA ALA A 211 1.14 10.05 13.52
C ALA A 211 1.24 10.33 12.01
N PRO A 212 1.65 9.37 11.21
CA PRO A 212 1.57 9.51 9.76
C PRO A 212 0.11 9.46 9.29
N VAL A 213 -0.12 9.91 8.07
CA VAL A 213 -1.43 9.77 7.40
C VAL A 213 -1.87 8.30 7.43
N TRP A 214 -3.17 8.06 7.55
CA TRP A 214 -3.78 6.76 7.83
C TRP A 214 -3.26 5.62 6.94
N TYR A 215 -2.98 5.86 5.67
CA TYR A 215 -2.54 4.82 4.72
C TYR A 215 -1.12 4.30 4.99
N PHE A 216 -0.32 4.99 5.80
CA PHE A 216 0.95 4.48 6.33
C PHE A 216 0.80 3.79 7.69
N GLY A 217 -0.38 3.87 8.29
CA GLY A 217 -0.64 3.44 9.67
C GLY A 217 -0.22 2.00 9.95
N ALA A 218 -0.47 1.05 9.04
CA ALA A 218 -0.09 -0.35 9.22
C ALA A 218 1.43 -0.51 9.37
N PHE A 219 2.21 0.09 8.49
CA PHE A 219 3.68 0.00 8.51
C PHE A 219 4.28 0.74 9.70
N TYR A 220 3.70 1.89 10.07
CA TYR A 220 4.11 2.62 11.26
C TYR A 220 3.77 1.87 12.56
N SER A 221 2.64 1.17 12.62
CA SER A 221 2.31 0.27 13.72
C SER A 221 3.32 -0.87 13.86
N ILE A 222 3.71 -1.50 12.76
CA ILE A 222 4.72 -2.56 12.74
C ILE A 222 6.06 -2.04 13.27
N LEU A 223 6.48 -0.84 12.86
CA LEU A 223 7.67 -0.18 13.39
C LEU A 223 7.59 -0.01 14.91
N ARG A 224 6.49 0.57 15.41
CA ARG A 224 6.30 0.84 16.85
C ARG A 224 6.07 -0.41 17.69
N ALA A 225 5.71 -1.54 17.07
CA ALA A 225 5.54 -2.81 17.76
C ALA A 225 6.86 -3.38 18.29
N MET A 226 7.99 -2.98 17.75
CA MET A 226 9.32 -3.40 18.21
C MET A 226 9.74 -2.54 19.40
N THR A 227 9.65 -3.13 20.60
CA THR A 227 9.89 -2.43 21.87
C THR A 227 11.07 -2.99 22.68
N TRP A 228 11.74 -4.02 22.15
CA TRP A 228 12.83 -4.70 22.84
C TRP A 228 14.15 -4.58 22.09
N ASP A 229 15.22 -4.42 22.83
CA ASP A 229 16.57 -4.53 22.32
C ASP A 229 16.95 -6.03 22.26
N TRP A 230 17.19 -6.54 21.05
CA TRP A 230 17.58 -7.93 20.83
C TRP A 230 19.00 -8.02 20.27
N PHE A 231 19.78 -8.95 20.77
CA PHE A 231 21.16 -9.23 20.30
C PHE A 231 22.06 -7.98 20.28
N GLY A 232 21.88 -7.05 21.23
CA GLY A 232 22.63 -5.80 21.28
C GLY A 232 22.21 -4.75 20.22
N VAL A 233 21.12 -5.00 19.51
CA VAL A 233 20.56 -4.10 18.51
C VAL A 233 19.38 -3.33 19.11
N PRO A 234 19.34 -1.99 19.03
CA PRO A 234 18.27 -1.17 19.59
C PRO A 234 16.90 -1.48 18.96
N ALA A 235 15.83 -1.39 19.76
CA ALA A 235 14.45 -1.53 19.31
C ALA A 235 14.10 -0.65 18.11
N LYS A 236 14.65 0.58 18.06
CA LYS A 236 14.47 1.50 16.93
C LYS A 236 14.93 0.87 15.61
N LEU A 237 16.09 0.23 15.57
CA LEU A 237 16.59 -0.43 14.36
C LEU A 237 15.76 -1.65 14.00
N TRP A 238 15.35 -2.46 14.97
CA TRP A 238 14.42 -3.58 14.72
C TRP A 238 13.09 -3.12 14.14
N GLY A 239 12.57 -1.98 14.64
CA GLY A 239 11.36 -1.36 14.09
C GLY A 239 11.52 -0.97 12.62
N VAL A 240 12.64 -0.34 12.28
CA VAL A 240 12.97 0.05 10.89
C VAL A 240 13.08 -1.20 10.00
N ILE A 241 13.82 -2.23 10.46
CA ILE A 241 13.95 -3.51 9.72
C ILE A 241 12.57 -4.14 9.52
N ALA A 242 11.74 -4.23 10.56
CA ALA A 242 10.40 -4.81 10.45
C ALA A 242 9.50 -4.04 9.48
N MET A 243 9.54 -2.71 9.51
CA MET A 243 8.77 -1.87 8.60
C MET A 243 9.17 -2.10 7.13
N PHE A 244 10.47 -2.08 6.82
CA PHE A 244 10.94 -2.35 5.47
C PHE A 244 10.73 -3.82 5.05
N ALA A 245 10.88 -4.77 5.99
CA ALA A 245 10.57 -6.17 5.73
C ALA A 245 9.09 -6.36 5.41
N ALA A 246 8.17 -5.66 6.08
CA ALA A 246 6.75 -5.73 5.79
C ALA A 246 6.42 -5.31 4.34
N VAL A 247 7.04 -4.24 3.87
CA VAL A 247 6.93 -3.84 2.44
C VAL A 247 7.63 -4.87 1.54
N GLY A 248 8.81 -5.37 1.95
CA GLY A 248 9.57 -6.38 1.21
C GLY A 248 8.81 -7.69 1.00
N MET A 249 7.96 -8.11 1.96
CA MET A 249 7.10 -9.30 1.80
C MET A 249 6.18 -9.22 0.58
N ILE A 250 5.73 -8.02 0.20
CA ILE A 250 4.90 -7.82 -0.98
C ILE A 250 5.66 -8.23 -2.25
N PHE A 251 6.97 -7.92 -2.34
CA PHE A 251 7.79 -8.25 -3.51
C PHE A 251 8.04 -9.75 -3.64
N ILE A 252 8.24 -10.48 -2.55
CA ILE A 252 8.55 -11.92 -2.59
C ILE A 252 7.30 -12.81 -2.65
N LEU A 253 6.11 -12.25 -2.49
CA LEU A 253 4.83 -12.96 -2.46
C LEU A 253 4.63 -13.96 -3.62
N PRO A 254 4.99 -13.66 -4.90
CA PRO A 254 4.80 -14.57 -6.02
C PRO A 254 5.40 -15.97 -5.81
N TRP A 255 6.46 -16.07 -5.04
CA TRP A 255 7.20 -17.32 -4.81
C TRP A 255 6.83 -18.03 -3.50
N LEU A 256 6.03 -17.39 -2.65
CA LEU A 256 5.63 -17.97 -1.37
C LEU A 256 4.43 -18.92 -1.49
N ASP A 257 3.48 -18.62 -2.36
CA ASP A 257 2.26 -19.44 -2.52
C ASP A 257 2.53 -20.71 -3.35
N ARG A 258 2.52 -21.86 -2.69
CA ARG A 258 2.73 -23.20 -3.27
C ARG A 258 1.44 -23.99 -3.48
N SER A 259 0.27 -23.36 -3.37
CA SER A 259 -1.02 -24.01 -3.64
C SER A 259 -1.10 -24.51 -5.07
N PRO A 260 -1.71 -25.67 -5.36
CA PRO A 260 -1.96 -26.12 -6.73
C PRO A 260 -2.99 -25.25 -7.45
N VAL A 261 -3.80 -24.48 -6.74
CA VAL A 261 -4.84 -23.61 -7.29
C VAL A 261 -4.55 -22.14 -6.99
N LYS A 262 -4.95 -21.24 -7.91
CA LYS A 262 -4.67 -19.79 -7.80
C LYS A 262 -5.70 -19.08 -6.92
N SER A 263 -6.98 -19.20 -7.29
CA SER A 263 -8.06 -18.45 -6.68
C SER A 263 -8.46 -18.98 -5.30
N ILE A 264 -8.77 -18.05 -4.40
CA ILE A 264 -9.31 -18.35 -3.06
C ILE A 264 -10.63 -19.15 -3.11
N ARG A 265 -11.35 -19.13 -4.24
CA ARG A 265 -12.56 -19.91 -4.44
C ARG A 265 -12.31 -21.42 -4.30
N TYR A 266 -11.15 -21.86 -4.76
CA TYR A 266 -10.76 -23.29 -4.81
C TYR A 266 -9.74 -23.66 -3.73
N LYS A 267 -9.19 -22.71 -2.99
CA LYS A 267 -8.36 -22.98 -1.82
C LYS A 267 -9.21 -23.49 -0.66
N GLY A 268 -8.59 -24.26 0.23
CA GLY A 268 -9.22 -24.80 1.41
C GLY A 268 -9.45 -23.77 2.52
N TRP A 269 -9.85 -24.27 3.67
CA TRP A 269 -10.20 -23.42 4.80
C TRP A 269 -8.96 -22.76 5.44
N ILE A 270 -7.80 -23.42 5.41
CA ILE A 270 -6.57 -22.88 6.02
C ILE A 270 -6.16 -21.58 5.33
N SER A 271 -6.08 -21.59 4.00
CA SER A 271 -5.77 -20.37 3.22
C SER A 271 -6.80 -19.26 3.39
N ARG A 272 -8.08 -19.61 3.52
CA ARG A 272 -9.17 -18.64 3.73
C ARG A 272 -9.06 -17.98 5.11
N VAL A 273 -8.79 -18.77 6.16
CA VAL A 273 -8.60 -18.24 7.52
C VAL A 273 -7.33 -17.40 7.57
N ALA A 274 -6.22 -17.88 7.00
CA ALA A 274 -4.98 -17.11 6.93
C ALA A 274 -5.19 -15.74 6.26
N LEU A 275 -5.90 -15.69 5.14
CA LEU A 275 -6.22 -14.45 4.44
C LEU A 275 -7.13 -13.54 5.29
N ALA A 276 -8.15 -14.10 5.93
CA ALA A 276 -9.06 -13.32 6.79
C ALA A 276 -8.30 -12.71 7.98
N LEU A 277 -7.46 -13.49 8.66
CA LEU A 277 -6.63 -13.01 9.75
C LEU A 277 -5.64 -11.91 9.29
N PHE A 278 -5.02 -12.09 8.13
CA PHE A 278 -4.15 -11.07 7.54
C PHE A 278 -4.88 -9.75 7.30
N ILE A 279 -6.09 -9.79 6.73
CA ILE A 279 -6.90 -8.60 6.48
C ILE A 279 -7.26 -7.90 7.78
N ILE A 280 -7.75 -8.65 8.76
CA ILE A 280 -8.12 -8.10 10.07
C ILE A 280 -6.88 -7.48 10.73
N ALA A 281 -5.74 -8.16 10.71
CA ALA A 281 -4.50 -7.64 11.26
C ALA A 281 -4.04 -6.37 10.54
N PHE A 282 -4.09 -6.33 9.21
CA PHE A 282 -3.69 -5.16 8.42
C PHE A 282 -4.58 -3.94 8.71
N LEU A 283 -5.90 -4.12 8.73
CA LEU A 283 -6.85 -3.04 9.04
C LEU A 283 -6.69 -2.56 10.49
N THR A 284 -6.49 -3.49 11.42
CA THR A 284 -6.23 -3.16 12.82
C THR A 284 -4.93 -2.37 12.96
N LEU A 285 -3.83 -2.81 12.34
CA LEU A 285 -2.55 -2.10 12.33
C LEU A 285 -2.69 -0.70 11.72
N THR A 286 -3.46 -0.56 10.63
CA THR A 286 -3.73 0.75 10.02
C THR A 286 -4.37 1.70 11.04
N LYS A 287 -5.35 1.25 11.79
CA LYS A 287 -6.00 2.05 12.84
C LYS A 287 -5.06 2.35 14.00
N LEU A 288 -4.33 1.33 14.50
CA LEU A 288 -3.42 1.49 15.63
C LEU A 288 -2.28 2.48 15.32
N GLY A 289 -1.87 2.58 14.04
CA GLY A 289 -0.85 3.53 13.59
C GLY A 289 -1.23 4.99 13.77
N THR A 290 -2.51 5.30 13.77
CA THR A 290 -3.04 6.65 13.99
C THR A 290 -3.36 6.95 15.47
N MET A 291 -3.17 5.98 16.37
CA MET A 291 -3.48 6.12 17.80
C MET A 291 -2.22 6.36 18.64
N PRO A 292 -2.33 7.06 19.79
CA PRO A 292 -1.26 7.18 20.76
C PRO A 292 -0.77 5.81 21.25
N PRO A 293 0.55 5.63 21.52
CA PRO A 293 1.14 4.36 21.95
C PRO A 293 0.86 4.09 23.43
N THR A 294 -0.29 3.49 23.73
CA THR A 294 -0.59 2.94 25.06
C THR A 294 -0.11 1.47 25.15
N ASN A 295 -0.03 0.91 26.36
CA ASN A 295 0.34 -0.49 26.56
C ASN A 295 -0.58 -1.46 25.79
N ILE A 296 -1.89 -1.18 25.76
CA ILE A 296 -2.88 -2.00 25.05
C ILE A 296 -2.67 -1.89 23.54
N VAL A 297 -2.53 -0.67 23.03
CA VAL A 297 -2.26 -0.41 21.60
C VAL A 297 -0.99 -1.11 21.15
N THR A 298 0.07 -1.03 21.94
CA THR A 298 1.36 -1.68 21.63
C THR A 298 1.25 -3.20 21.61
N ARG A 299 0.61 -3.84 22.61
CA ARG A 299 0.44 -5.30 22.64
C ARG A 299 -0.42 -5.79 21.48
N LEU A 300 -1.49 -5.06 21.15
CA LEU A 300 -2.34 -5.41 20.02
C LEU A 300 -1.58 -5.26 18.69
N ALA A 301 -0.76 -4.21 18.55
CA ALA A 301 0.11 -4.03 17.39
C ALA A 301 1.13 -5.16 17.27
N GLN A 302 1.72 -5.63 18.35
CA GLN A 302 2.63 -6.78 18.37
C GLN A 302 1.96 -8.07 17.90
N CYS A 303 0.75 -8.36 18.41
CA CYS A 303 -0.02 -9.51 17.98
C CYS A 303 -0.35 -9.45 16.47
N CYS A 304 -0.88 -8.31 16.01
CA CYS A 304 -1.21 -8.12 14.60
C CYS A 304 0.02 -8.13 13.69
N THR A 305 1.18 -7.64 14.16
CA THR A 305 2.46 -7.74 13.44
C THR A 305 2.88 -9.19 13.28
N GLY A 306 2.75 -9.99 14.34
CA GLY A 306 3.00 -11.44 14.28
C GLY A 306 2.11 -12.12 13.24
N ILE A 307 0.80 -11.82 13.22
CA ILE A 307 -0.15 -12.34 12.21
C ILE A 307 0.23 -11.89 10.79
N TYR A 308 0.60 -10.61 10.62
CA TYR A 308 1.05 -10.08 9.34
C TYR A 308 2.21 -10.88 8.76
N PHE A 309 3.29 -11.06 9.53
CA PHE A 309 4.44 -11.82 9.06
C PHE A 309 4.17 -13.31 8.94
N ALA A 310 3.39 -13.90 9.85
CA ALA A 310 3.00 -15.31 9.78
C ALA A 310 2.24 -15.63 8.48
N PHE A 311 1.39 -14.72 7.98
CA PHE A 311 0.71 -14.90 6.71
C PHE A 311 1.69 -15.16 5.57
N PHE A 312 2.76 -14.38 5.45
CA PHE A 312 3.76 -14.55 4.40
C PHE A 312 4.74 -15.69 4.69
N LEU A 313 5.34 -15.72 5.86
CA LEU A 313 6.42 -16.65 6.18
C LEU A 313 5.93 -18.11 6.27
N LEU A 314 4.70 -18.32 6.71
CA LEU A 314 4.10 -19.66 6.77
C LEU A 314 3.36 -20.04 5.48
N MET A 315 3.22 -19.11 4.50
CA MET A 315 2.52 -19.38 3.25
C MET A 315 3.07 -20.58 2.49
N PRO A 316 4.39 -20.79 2.36
CA PRO A 316 4.92 -21.98 1.67
C PRO A 316 4.50 -23.31 2.29
N ILE A 317 4.19 -23.29 3.60
CA ILE A 317 3.77 -24.48 4.36
C ILE A 317 2.26 -24.65 4.25
N TYR A 318 1.47 -23.67 4.72
CA TYR A 318 0.02 -23.84 4.77
C TYR A 318 -0.62 -23.92 3.40
N SER A 319 -0.10 -23.21 2.39
CA SER A 319 -0.66 -23.27 1.03
C SER A 319 -0.42 -24.63 0.35
N LYS A 320 0.66 -25.33 0.71
CA LYS A 320 0.95 -26.70 0.26
C LYS A 320 0.09 -27.74 0.96
N LEU A 321 -0.18 -27.55 2.26
CA LEU A 321 -0.94 -28.50 3.08
C LEU A 321 -2.45 -28.35 2.95
N ASP A 322 -2.92 -27.23 2.41
CA ASP A 322 -4.33 -26.90 2.34
C ASP A 322 -5.09 -27.80 1.33
N LYS A 323 -6.28 -28.26 1.74
CA LYS A 323 -7.13 -29.10 0.88
C LYS A 323 -7.86 -28.24 -0.14
N THR A 324 -7.49 -28.38 -1.40
CA THR A 324 -8.07 -27.61 -2.49
C THR A 324 -9.27 -28.31 -3.11
N LYS A 325 -10.14 -27.52 -3.77
CA LYS A 325 -11.25 -28.00 -4.58
C LYS A 325 -10.82 -28.10 -6.05
N PRO A 326 -11.45 -28.97 -6.85
CA PRO A 326 -11.18 -29.01 -8.28
C PRO A 326 -11.57 -27.68 -8.94
N VAL A 327 -10.67 -27.18 -9.81
CA VAL A 327 -10.93 -25.99 -10.63
C VAL A 327 -11.71 -26.44 -11.87
N PRO A 328 -12.77 -25.74 -12.30
CA PRO A 328 -13.47 -26.09 -13.53
C PRO A 328 -12.56 -25.92 -14.75
N THR A 329 -12.83 -26.67 -15.80
CA THR A 329 -12.06 -26.62 -17.07
C THR A 329 -12.32 -25.34 -17.86
N ARG A 330 -13.48 -24.70 -17.65
CA ARG A 330 -13.92 -23.46 -18.30
C ARG A 330 -14.37 -22.44 -17.27
N VAL A 331 -14.29 -21.17 -17.61
CA VAL A 331 -14.73 -20.08 -16.70
C VAL A 331 -16.21 -20.22 -16.39
N THR A 332 -16.57 -20.23 -15.11
CA THR A 332 -17.97 -20.28 -14.69
C THR A 332 -18.64 -18.92 -14.89
N LYS A 333 -19.89 -18.93 -15.35
CA LYS A 333 -20.70 -17.73 -15.60
C LYS A 333 -21.20 -17.12 -14.29
#